data_fd1bcf2b0d8d794b8c1c258ed18e179f
#
_entry.id   fd1bcf2b0d8d794b8c1c258ed18e179f
#
_cell.length_a   1.000
_cell.length_b   1.000
_cell.length_c   1.000
_cell.angle_alpha   90.00
_cell.angle_beta   90.00
_cell.angle_gamma   90.00
#
_symmetry.space_group_name_H-M   'P 1'
#
loop_
_entity.id
_entity.type
_entity.pdbx_description
1 polymer ?
#
loop_
_entity_poly.entity_id
_entity_poly.type
_entity_poly.pdbx_seq_one_letter_code
_entity_poly.pdbx_strand_id
1 'polypeptide(L)'
;VSYLDRRMGLAWVGDTGGVRVGQSGFILPPTPPPDIDLEAWDASLATIRAWAPERLFLTHFGPVEPVRDVLDELAVRLRDAAEMVRRSLGAGPGDVEQYAAFREEFLGYLGRFMSERDLATYEDAASLYYNWQGLARYWRKRA
;
A
#
# COMPACT_ATOMS: atom_id res chain seq x y z
N VAL A 1 -14.78 1.18 0.16
CA VAL A 1 -15.78 1.63 -0.84
C VAL A 1 -15.20 2.78 -1.62
N SER A 2 -15.35 2.75 -2.97
CA SER A 2 -14.93 3.83 -3.86
C SER A 2 -16.12 4.43 -4.58
N TYR A 3 -16.05 5.73 -4.89
CA TYR A 3 -17.12 6.49 -5.55
C TYR A 3 -16.55 7.30 -6.71
N LEU A 4 -17.29 7.39 -7.81
CA LEU A 4 -16.96 8.21 -8.96
C LEU A 4 -18.01 9.32 -9.13
N ASP A 5 -17.57 10.57 -9.10
CA ASP A 5 -18.36 11.71 -9.62
C ASP A 5 -17.94 11.98 -11.07
N ARG A 6 -18.78 11.56 -12.01
CA ARG A 6 -18.52 11.75 -13.44
C ARG A 6 -18.57 13.21 -13.89
N ARG A 7 -19.29 14.07 -13.15
CA ARG A 7 -19.41 15.50 -13.50
C ARG A 7 -18.15 16.26 -13.15
N MET A 8 -17.47 15.84 -12.07
CA MET A 8 -16.24 16.43 -11.59
C MET A 8 -14.98 15.71 -12.11
N GLY A 9 -15.12 14.56 -12.78
CA GLY A 9 -13.99 13.73 -13.14
C GLY A 9 -13.21 13.19 -11.93
N LEU A 10 -13.85 13.08 -10.78
CA LEU A 10 -13.20 12.80 -9.50
C LEU A 10 -13.63 11.47 -8.93
N ALA A 11 -12.66 10.63 -8.53
CA ALA A 11 -12.94 9.40 -7.81
C ALA A 11 -12.40 9.47 -6.36
N TRP A 12 -13.27 9.23 -5.39
CA TRP A 12 -12.90 8.98 -4.00
C TRP A 12 -12.64 7.49 -3.84
N VAL A 13 -11.42 7.13 -3.52
CA VAL A 13 -10.98 5.73 -3.60
C VAL A 13 -10.62 5.11 -2.24
N GLY A 14 -10.72 5.89 -1.18
CA GLY A 14 -10.40 5.39 0.16
C GLY A 14 -8.96 4.86 0.23
N ASP A 15 -8.74 3.90 1.09
CA ASP A 15 -7.44 3.23 1.27
C ASP A 15 -7.05 2.35 0.08
N THR A 16 -8.00 2.01 -0.79
CA THR A 16 -7.72 1.30 -2.06
C THR A 16 -6.77 2.09 -2.96
N GLY A 17 -6.80 3.43 -2.88
CA GLY A 17 -5.88 4.31 -3.60
C GLY A 17 -4.52 4.51 -2.92
N GLY A 18 -4.31 3.88 -1.77
CA GLY A 18 -3.08 4.02 -0.98
C GLY A 18 -3.08 5.23 -0.04
N VAL A 19 -1.99 5.35 0.70
CA VAL A 19 -1.71 6.45 1.63
C VAL A 19 -0.49 7.22 1.15
N ARG A 20 -0.63 8.54 0.99
CA ARG A 20 0.47 9.44 0.67
C ARG A 20 0.81 10.29 1.89
N VAL A 21 2.07 10.27 2.32
CA VAL A 21 2.56 11.06 3.47
C VAL A 21 3.81 11.83 3.04
N GLY A 22 4.01 13.01 3.61
CA GLY A 22 5.22 13.81 3.37
C GLY A 22 5.27 14.44 1.98
N GLN A 23 6.47 14.80 1.56
CA GLN A 23 6.75 15.52 0.30
C GLN A 23 7.26 14.63 -0.83
N SER A 24 7.56 13.36 -0.56
CA SER A 24 8.16 12.42 -1.53
C SER A 24 7.25 12.07 -2.71
N GLY A 25 5.93 12.28 -2.55
CA GLY A 25 4.94 11.81 -3.53
C GLY A 25 4.74 10.28 -3.53
N PHE A 26 5.47 9.55 -2.69
CA PHE A 26 5.34 8.10 -2.59
C PHE A 26 3.98 7.71 -1.99
N ILE A 27 3.35 6.71 -2.59
CA ILE A 27 2.07 6.16 -2.11
C ILE A 27 2.30 4.76 -1.57
N LEU A 28 2.01 4.56 -0.28
CA LEU A 28 2.10 3.28 0.39
C LEU A 28 0.77 2.55 0.33
N PRO A 29 0.72 1.27 -0.05
CA PRO A 29 -0.48 0.45 0.09
C PRO A 29 -0.72 0.12 1.57
N PRO A 30 -1.80 0.58 2.21
CA PRO A 30 -2.12 0.21 3.59
C PRO A 30 -2.70 -1.20 3.64
N THR A 31 -2.02 -2.10 4.33
CA THR A 31 -2.39 -3.52 4.41
C THR A 31 -2.59 -4.01 5.85
N PRO A 32 -3.33 -3.27 6.72
CA PRO A 32 -3.56 -3.70 8.08
C PRO A 32 -4.53 -4.89 8.15
N PRO A 33 -4.47 -5.71 9.24
CA PRO A 33 -5.46 -6.74 9.48
C PRO A 33 -6.87 -6.11 9.66
N PRO A 34 -7.98 -6.90 9.61
CA PRO A 34 -7.95 -8.35 9.68
C PRO A 34 -7.82 -9.08 8.34
N ASP A 35 -8.31 -8.53 7.26
CA ASP A 35 -8.44 -9.26 6.01
C ASP A 35 -7.96 -8.44 4.82
N ILE A 36 -6.76 -8.78 4.35
CA ILE A 36 -6.22 -8.32 3.07
C ILE A 36 -6.52 -9.40 2.03
N ASP A 37 -7.01 -8.96 0.88
CA ASP A 37 -7.24 -9.77 -0.31
C ASP A 37 -6.61 -9.07 -1.52
N LEU A 38 -5.47 -9.61 -1.97
CA LEU A 38 -4.70 -9.01 -3.05
C LEU A 38 -5.44 -9.09 -4.39
N GLU A 39 -6.18 -10.16 -4.62
CA GLU A 39 -6.98 -10.38 -5.84
C GLU A 39 -8.14 -9.38 -5.90
N ALA A 40 -8.83 -9.18 -4.79
CA ALA A 40 -9.89 -8.19 -4.67
C ALA A 40 -9.36 -6.75 -4.81
N TRP A 41 -8.13 -6.51 -4.35
CA TRP A 41 -7.49 -5.21 -4.53
C TRP A 41 -7.14 -4.94 -6.00
N ASP A 42 -6.54 -5.92 -6.70
CA ASP A 42 -6.27 -5.83 -8.15
C ASP A 42 -7.57 -5.58 -8.95
N ALA A 43 -8.66 -6.27 -8.62
CA ALA A 43 -9.97 -6.04 -9.23
C ALA A 43 -10.51 -4.62 -8.96
N SER A 44 -10.30 -4.10 -7.76
CA SER A 44 -10.68 -2.74 -7.39
C SER A 44 -9.87 -1.69 -8.17
N LEU A 45 -8.55 -1.87 -8.30
CA LEU A 45 -7.70 -0.99 -9.11
C LEU A 45 -8.10 -1.02 -10.58
N ALA A 46 -8.43 -2.20 -11.12
CA ALA A 46 -8.92 -2.34 -12.50
C ALA A 46 -10.24 -1.58 -12.70
N THR A 47 -11.15 -1.65 -11.73
CA THR A 47 -12.41 -0.91 -11.74
C THR A 47 -12.18 0.61 -11.75
N ILE A 48 -11.28 1.11 -10.89
CA ILE A 48 -10.95 2.54 -10.82
C ILE A 48 -10.31 3.00 -12.14
N ARG A 49 -9.42 2.20 -12.74
CA ARG A 49 -8.85 2.49 -14.07
C ARG A 49 -9.93 2.57 -15.16
N ALA A 50 -10.89 1.66 -15.15
CA ALA A 50 -11.99 1.64 -16.13
C ALA A 50 -12.91 2.86 -15.99
N TRP A 51 -13.03 3.45 -14.81
CA TRP A 51 -13.74 4.71 -14.62
C TRP A 51 -13.08 5.90 -15.31
N ALA A 52 -11.76 5.81 -15.57
CA ALA A 52 -10.95 6.86 -16.17
C ALA A 52 -11.15 8.25 -15.51
N PRO A 53 -11.02 8.37 -14.19
CA PRO A 53 -11.16 9.65 -13.52
C PRO A 53 -9.98 10.57 -13.88
N GLU A 54 -10.23 11.88 -13.86
CA GLU A 54 -9.18 12.88 -14.05
C GLU A 54 -8.28 13.01 -12.81
N ARG A 55 -8.87 12.79 -11.61
CA ARG A 55 -8.17 12.85 -10.32
C ARG A 55 -8.68 11.80 -9.35
N LEU A 56 -7.78 11.30 -8.50
CA LEU A 56 -8.15 10.49 -7.34
C LEU A 56 -8.13 11.37 -6.08
N PHE A 57 -9.06 11.12 -5.18
CA PHE A 57 -9.05 11.68 -3.85
C PHE A 57 -8.82 10.53 -2.86
N LEU A 58 -7.65 10.56 -2.20
CA LEU A 58 -7.28 9.57 -1.19
C LEU A 58 -7.89 9.95 0.15
N THR A 59 -8.13 8.97 1.04
CA THR A 59 -8.57 9.23 2.42
C THR A 59 -7.54 10.08 3.16
N HIS A 60 -6.26 9.79 2.91
CA HIS A 60 -5.15 10.46 3.56
C HIS A 60 -4.41 11.37 2.57
N PHE A 61 -4.47 12.70 2.83
CA PHE A 61 -3.65 13.75 2.20
C PHE A 61 -4.04 14.16 0.77
N GLY A 62 -5.31 14.04 0.41
CA GLY A 62 -5.89 14.82 -0.66
C GLY A 62 -5.80 14.25 -2.09
N PRO A 63 -5.93 15.12 -3.10
CA PRO A 63 -5.95 14.70 -4.48
C PRO A 63 -4.58 14.27 -4.99
N VAL A 64 -4.57 13.29 -5.90
CA VAL A 64 -3.37 12.81 -6.60
C VAL A 64 -3.61 12.69 -8.09
N GLU A 65 -2.60 13.02 -8.85
CA GLU A 65 -2.51 12.91 -10.30
C GLU A 65 -1.03 12.80 -10.73
N PRO A 66 -0.70 12.23 -11.90
CA PRO A 66 -1.62 11.61 -12.85
C PRO A 66 -2.14 10.26 -12.36
N VAL A 67 -3.44 10.02 -12.54
CA VAL A 67 -4.15 8.86 -11.98
C VAL A 67 -3.56 7.53 -12.42
N ARG A 68 -3.20 7.41 -13.71
CA ARG A 68 -2.70 6.16 -14.27
C ARG A 68 -1.41 5.73 -13.59
N ASP A 69 -0.45 6.64 -13.50
CA ASP A 69 0.87 6.36 -12.92
C ASP A 69 0.75 5.98 -11.44
N VAL A 70 -0.11 6.71 -10.70
CA VAL A 70 -0.41 6.41 -9.30
C VAL A 70 -0.96 5.00 -9.11
N LEU A 71 -1.93 4.57 -9.91
CA LEU A 71 -2.54 3.24 -9.79
C LEU A 71 -1.56 2.14 -10.23
N ASP A 72 -0.73 2.39 -11.24
CA ASP A 72 0.27 1.43 -11.72
C ASP A 72 1.38 1.24 -10.68
N GLU A 73 1.91 2.34 -10.13
CA GLU A 73 2.90 2.28 -9.07
C GLU A 73 2.36 1.61 -7.81
N LEU A 74 1.12 1.94 -7.39
CA LEU A 74 0.49 1.33 -6.22
C LEU A 74 0.36 -0.20 -6.38
N ALA A 75 -0.05 -0.66 -7.58
CA ALA A 75 -0.16 -2.09 -7.86
C ALA A 75 1.20 -2.80 -7.76
N VAL A 76 2.27 -2.18 -8.24
CA VAL A 76 3.64 -2.72 -8.12
C VAL A 76 4.06 -2.77 -6.66
N ARG A 77 3.91 -1.66 -5.93
CA ARG A 77 4.30 -1.55 -4.51
C ARG A 77 3.55 -2.54 -3.61
N LEU A 78 2.27 -2.77 -3.89
CA LEU A 78 1.48 -3.76 -3.17
C LEU A 78 2.04 -5.19 -3.35
N ARG A 79 2.40 -5.55 -4.58
CA ARG A 79 3.00 -6.86 -4.88
C ARG A 79 4.39 -7.00 -4.28
N ASP A 80 5.21 -5.95 -4.38
CA ASP A 80 6.54 -5.93 -3.78
C ASP A 80 6.46 -6.13 -2.26
N ALA A 81 5.60 -5.37 -1.57
CA ALA A 81 5.38 -5.51 -0.14
C ALA A 81 4.88 -6.91 0.24
N ALA A 82 3.90 -7.44 -0.51
CA ALA A 82 3.36 -8.77 -0.27
C ALA A 82 4.42 -9.87 -0.44
N GLU A 83 5.30 -9.75 -1.45
CA GLU A 83 6.37 -10.71 -1.69
C GLU A 83 7.48 -10.60 -0.62
N MET A 84 7.82 -9.40 -0.15
CA MET A 84 8.76 -9.22 0.96
C MET A 84 8.22 -9.88 2.24
N VAL A 85 6.92 -9.70 2.54
CA VAL A 85 6.29 -10.39 3.67
C VAL A 85 6.33 -11.90 3.47
N ARG A 86 6.01 -12.41 2.28
CA ARG A 86 6.07 -13.85 1.99
C ARG A 86 7.45 -14.44 2.28
N ARG A 87 8.51 -13.77 1.84
CA ARG A 87 9.90 -14.18 2.13
C ARG A 87 10.21 -14.14 3.62
N SER A 88 9.78 -13.09 4.30
CA SER A 88 10.05 -12.92 5.74
C SER A 88 9.47 -14.01 6.62
N LEU A 89 8.38 -14.66 6.18
CA LEU A 89 7.77 -15.76 6.94
C LEU A 89 8.70 -16.98 7.09
N GLY A 90 9.74 -17.08 6.28
CA GLY A 90 10.79 -18.10 6.42
C GLY A 90 11.99 -17.71 7.31
N ALA A 91 12.02 -16.47 7.82
CA ALA A 91 13.20 -15.94 8.50
C ALA A 91 13.35 -16.39 9.96
N GLY A 92 12.38 -17.10 10.52
CA GLY A 92 12.46 -17.60 11.91
C GLY A 92 11.14 -18.20 12.38
N PRO A 93 11.12 -18.74 13.61
CA PRO A 93 9.96 -19.49 14.11
C PRO A 93 8.80 -18.61 14.57
N GLY A 94 9.02 -17.31 14.77
CA GLY A 94 8.02 -16.41 15.35
C GLY A 94 7.91 -15.07 14.65
N ASP A 95 6.86 -14.33 15.02
CA ASP A 95 6.52 -13.05 14.43
C ASP A 95 7.63 -11.99 14.63
N VAL A 96 8.41 -12.09 15.70
CA VAL A 96 9.47 -11.12 16.01
C VAL A 96 10.58 -11.18 14.96
N GLU A 97 11.10 -12.37 14.67
CA GLU A 97 12.16 -12.58 13.69
C GLU A 97 11.66 -12.31 12.27
N GLN A 98 10.46 -12.77 11.96
CA GLN A 98 9.83 -12.61 10.66
C GLN A 98 9.55 -11.14 10.35
N TYR A 99 9.03 -10.39 11.32
CA TYR A 99 8.81 -8.94 11.16
C TYR A 99 10.13 -8.17 11.06
N ALA A 100 11.15 -8.53 11.86
CA ALA A 100 12.45 -7.87 11.79
C ALA A 100 13.07 -8.00 10.39
N ALA A 101 13.02 -9.20 9.79
CA ALA A 101 13.51 -9.43 8.43
C ALA A 101 12.72 -8.63 7.38
N PHE A 102 11.39 -8.59 7.49
CA PHE A 102 10.56 -7.75 6.62
C PHE A 102 10.92 -6.27 6.77
N ARG A 103 10.99 -5.77 8.00
CA ARG A 103 11.25 -4.36 8.28
C ARG A 103 12.58 -3.90 7.70
N GLU A 104 13.64 -4.68 7.86
CA GLU A 104 14.95 -4.38 7.30
C GLU A 104 14.89 -4.26 5.76
N GLU A 105 14.33 -5.26 5.09
CA GLU A 105 14.20 -5.26 3.63
C GLU A 105 13.31 -4.11 3.13
N PHE A 106 12.19 -3.88 3.81
CA PHE A 106 11.21 -2.87 3.40
C PHE A 106 11.72 -1.44 3.61
N LEU A 107 12.43 -1.16 4.70
CA LEU A 107 13.07 0.14 4.91
C LEU A 107 14.16 0.40 3.85
N GLY A 108 14.95 -0.62 3.50
CA GLY A 108 15.90 -0.52 2.39
C GLY A 108 15.22 -0.26 1.05
N TYR A 109 14.05 -0.84 0.82
CA TYR A 109 13.22 -0.56 -0.35
C TYR A 109 12.73 0.89 -0.37
N LEU A 110 12.11 1.35 0.73
CA LEU A 110 11.57 2.71 0.86
C LEU A 110 12.65 3.80 0.76
N GLY A 111 13.84 3.55 1.31
CA GLY A 111 14.98 4.49 1.26
C GLY A 111 15.46 4.83 -0.16
N ARG A 112 15.02 4.08 -1.19
CA ARG A 112 15.28 4.41 -2.60
C ARG A 112 14.37 5.52 -3.13
N PHE A 113 13.27 5.81 -2.44
CA PHE A 113 12.22 6.71 -2.91
C PHE A 113 12.02 7.94 -2.02
N MET A 114 12.48 7.89 -0.77
CA MET A 114 12.21 8.95 0.19
C MET A 114 13.37 9.18 1.15
N SER A 115 13.38 10.36 1.77
CA SER A 115 14.35 10.74 2.79
C SER A 115 14.11 10.01 4.11
N GLU A 116 15.13 9.99 4.99
CA GLU A 116 14.98 9.45 6.37
C GLU A 116 13.84 10.13 7.14
N ARG A 117 13.66 11.45 6.94
CA ARG A 117 12.57 12.21 7.56
C ARG A 117 11.19 11.72 7.10
N ASP A 118 11.04 11.50 5.79
CA ASP A 118 9.78 10.98 5.24
C ASP A 118 9.52 9.55 5.71
N LEU A 119 10.57 8.70 5.80
CA LEU A 119 10.48 7.36 6.36
C LEU A 119 9.92 7.38 7.78
N ALA A 120 10.47 8.22 8.67
CA ALA A 120 9.96 8.37 10.03
C ALA A 120 8.49 8.80 10.05
N THR A 121 8.11 9.74 9.17
CA THR A 121 6.71 10.18 9.04
C THR A 121 5.79 9.06 8.59
N TYR A 122 6.26 8.18 7.68
CA TYR A 122 5.48 7.01 7.24
C TYR A 122 5.34 5.96 8.34
N GLU A 123 6.39 5.69 9.13
CA GLU A 123 6.32 4.78 10.28
C GLU A 123 5.30 5.25 11.32
N ASP A 124 5.23 6.56 11.56
CA ASP A 124 4.27 7.17 12.49
C ASP A 124 2.82 7.13 11.95
N ALA A 125 2.64 7.38 10.65
CA ALA A 125 1.32 7.48 10.04
C ALA A 125 0.72 6.12 9.64
N ALA A 126 1.56 5.15 9.30
CA ALA A 126 1.15 3.83 8.80
C ALA A 126 2.06 2.75 9.38
N SER A 127 1.70 2.23 10.54
CA SER A 127 2.50 1.20 11.23
C SER A 127 2.93 0.06 10.30
N LEU A 128 4.23 -0.05 10.05
CA LEU A 128 4.80 -1.14 9.25
C LEU A 128 4.48 -2.51 9.83
N TYR A 129 4.38 -2.60 11.16
CA TYR A 129 4.02 -3.84 11.84
C TYR A 129 2.59 -4.28 11.50
N TYR A 130 1.62 -3.37 11.53
CA TYR A 130 0.25 -3.72 11.14
C TYR A 130 0.15 -4.06 9.66
N ASN A 131 0.86 -3.37 8.79
CA ASN A 131 0.91 -3.70 7.37
C ASN A 131 1.50 -5.11 7.14
N TRP A 132 2.60 -5.44 7.82
CA TRP A 132 3.16 -6.78 7.80
C TRP A 132 2.17 -7.84 8.31
N GLN A 133 1.49 -7.59 9.43
CA GLN A 133 0.52 -8.54 10.01
C GLN A 133 -0.61 -8.88 9.04
N GLY A 134 -1.17 -7.90 8.34
CA GLY A 134 -2.24 -8.14 7.39
C GLY A 134 -1.79 -9.03 6.23
N LEU A 135 -0.64 -8.74 5.63
CA LEU A 135 -0.06 -9.56 4.56
C LEU A 135 0.43 -10.92 5.05
N ALA A 136 1.02 -11.00 6.25
CA ALA A 136 1.42 -12.27 6.84
C ALA A 136 0.22 -13.20 7.05
N ARG A 137 -0.90 -12.64 7.54
CA ARG A 137 -2.15 -13.37 7.67
C ARG A 137 -2.69 -13.83 6.31
N TYR A 138 -2.63 -12.99 5.28
CA TYR A 138 -3.02 -13.34 3.91
C TYR A 138 -2.25 -14.57 3.42
N TRP A 139 -0.93 -14.58 3.55
CA TRP A 139 -0.09 -15.71 3.13
C TRP A 139 -0.30 -16.98 3.97
N ARG A 140 -0.41 -16.83 5.29
CA ARG A 140 -0.64 -17.99 6.21
C ARG A 140 -1.97 -18.69 5.96
N LYS A 141 -2.99 -18.02 5.44
CA LYS A 141 -4.25 -18.64 5.05
C LYS A 141 -4.15 -19.44 3.73
N ARG A 142 -3.08 -19.28 2.97
CA ARG A 142 -2.84 -19.90 1.66
C ARG A 142 -1.69 -20.92 1.65
N ALA A 143 -1.00 -21.07 2.77
CA ALA A 143 0.09 -22.04 2.97
C ALA A 143 -0.41 -23.50 3.15
#